data_93b592843dd4a1db8409389f3ce224f0
#
_entry.id   93b592843dd4a1db8409389f3ce224f0
#
_cell.length_a   1.000
_cell.length_b   1.000
_cell.length_c   1.000
_cell.angle_alpha   90.00
_cell.angle_beta   90.00
_cell.angle_gamma   90.00
#
_symmetry.space_group_name_H-M   'P 1'
#
loop_
_entity.id
_entity.type
_entity.pdbx_description
1 polymer ?
#
loop_
_entity_poly.entity_id
_entity_poly.type
_entity_poly.pdbx_seq_one_letter_code
_entity_poly.pdbx_strand_id
1 'polypeptide(L)'
;MNLIIDVGNTNVKLAVFQGDEIIFKSRCKLKSFKKEIADLLKDFKFLKKAIVSSVGRLKKKEVEFLEEHLETLILDAKAQLPFTNNYKTPKTLGVDRIALVCASVEKYSNHNVLIIDAGTCITYDFITNQNVYLGGAISPGIEMRYKSLNNLTANLPLLETKAPKNIIGNSSKESIHSGVINGVLMEIDGAVQEYDKKYEDLTVILTGGDTDFLSKRLKSSIFANSNFLLEGLNFILEFNTN
;
A
#
# COMPACT_ATOMS: atom_id res chain seq x y z
N MET A 1 19.54 -11.30 4.81
CA MET A 1 18.41 -11.22 3.85
C MET A 1 17.10 -11.35 4.59
N ASN A 2 16.11 -10.55 4.21
CA ASN A 2 14.81 -10.47 4.86
C ASN A 2 13.71 -10.93 3.92
N LEU A 3 12.73 -11.65 4.46
CA LEU A 3 11.51 -12.01 3.75
C LEU A 3 10.36 -11.10 4.18
N ILE A 4 9.81 -10.37 3.24
CA ILE A 4 8.68 -9.47 3.46
C ILE A 4 7.41 -10.12 2.94
N ILE A 5 6.39 -10.21 3.79
CA ILE A 5 5.14 -10.90 3.53
C ILE A 5 3.97 -9.93 3.77
N ASP A 6 3.37 -9.46 2.69
CA ASP A 6 2.16 -8.63 2.75
C ASP A 6 0.93 -9.46 2.37
N VAL A 7 0.08 -9.75 3.37
CA VAL A 7 -1.11 -10.58 3.22
C VAL A 7 -2.31 -9.70 2.89
N GLY A 8 -2.52 -9.45 1.62
CA GLY A 8 -3.66 -8.68 1.12
C GLY A 8 -4.96 -9.49 1.03
N ASN A 9 -6.02 -8.82 0.57
CA ASN A 9 -7.36 -9.41 0.45
C ASN A 9 -7.44 -10.56 -0.56
N THR A 10 -6.69 -10.48 -1.64
CA THR A 10 -6.80 -11.42 -2.77
C THR A 10 -5.54 -12.26 -2.94
N ASN A 11 -4.39 -11.69 -2.67
CA ASN A 11 -3.08 -12.32 -2.87
C ASN A 11 -2.16 -11.96 -1.71
N VAL A 12 -1.14 -12.80 -1.53
CA VAL A 12 0.02 -12.51 -0.70
C VAL A 12 1.13 -11.99 -1.60
N LYS A 13 1.70 -10.85 -1.27
CA LYS A 13 2.92 -10.34 -1.90
C LYS A 13 4.11 -10.81 -1.10
N LEU A 14 5.12 -11.29 -1.78
CA LEU A 14 6.37 -11.76 -1.19
C LEU A 14 7.52 -10.97 -1.81
N ALA A 15 8.46 -10.54 -0.99
CA ALA A 15 9.69 -9.93 -1.45
C ALA A 15 10.87 -10.40 -0.60
N VAL A 16 12.02 -10.57 -1.23
CA VAL A 16 13.29 -10.82 -0.54
C VAL A 16 14.15 -9.58 -0.68
N PHE A 17 14.62 -9.09 0.45
CA PHE A 17 15.51 -7.95 0.55
C PHE A 17 16.93 -8.39 0.91
N GLN A 18 17.91 -7.73 0.32
CA GLN A 18 19.30 -7.75 0.73
C GLN A 18 19.71 -6.32 1.07
N GLY A 19 19.78 -6.00 2.38
CA GLY A 19 19.77 -4.59 2.80
C GLY A 19 18.50 -3.90 2.34
N ASP A 20 18.62 -2.78 1.63
CA ASP A 20 17.50 -1.99 1.12
C ASP A 20 17.09 -2.37 -0.32
N GLU A 21 17.79 -3.34 -0.93
CA GLU A 21 17.52 -3.76 -2.30
C GLU A 21 16.56 -4.93 -2.36
N ILE A 22 15.53 -4.83 -3.20
CA ILE A 22 14.63 -5.94 -3.53
C ILE A 22 15.29 -6.82 -4.58
N ILE A 23 15.75 -8.02 -4.18
CA ILE A 23 16.38 -9.00 -5.09
C ILE A 23 15.39 -10.01 -5.66
N PHE A 24 14.19 -10.13 -5.04
CA PHE A 24 13.13 -11.00 -5.55
C PHE A 24 11.77 -10.44 -5.15
N LYS A 25 10.79 -10.60 -6.05
CA LYS A 25 9.39 -10.25 -5.79
C LYS A 25 8.43 -11.19 -6.50
N SER A 26 7.43 -11.70 -5.76
CA SER A 26 6.37 -12.54 -6.33
C SER A 26 5.01 -12.27 -5.67
N ARG A 27 3.99 -12.90 -6.24
CA ARG A 27 2.62 -12.90 -5.67
C ARG A 27 2.07 -14.31 -5.72
N CYS A 28 1.46 -14.75 -4.64
CA CYS A 28 0.81 -16.06 -4.57
C CYS A 28 -0.60 -15.98 -3.98
N LYS A 29 -1.36 -17.05 -4.15
CA LYS A 29 -2.62 -17.25 -3.43
C LYS A 29 -2.34 -17.85 -2.05
N LEU A 30 -3.20 -17.58 -1.06
CA LEU A 30 -3.07 -18.17 0.28
C LEU A 30 -2.92 -19.70 0.26
N LYS A 31 -3.61 -20.38 -0.65
CA LYS A 31 -3.54 -21.86 -0.76
C LYS A 31 -2.15 -22.40 -1.14
N SER A 32 -1.33 -21.60 -1.83
CA SER A 32 0.05 -21.95 -2.24
C SER A 32 1.12 -21.35 -1.32
N PHE A 33 0.74 -20.63 -0.27
CA PHE A 33 1.64 -19.90 0.62
C PHE A 33 2.82 -20.73 1.14
N LYS A 34 2.53 -21.88 1.79
CA LYS A 34 3.59 -22.75 2.35
C LYS A 34 4.57 -23.24 1.29
N LYS A 35 4.06 -23.60 0.11
CA LYS A 35 4.92 -24.05 -0.99
C LYS A 35 5.85 -22.93 -1.45
N GLU A 36 5.30 -21.74 -1.69
CA GLU A 36 6.11 -20.58 -2.11
C GLU A 36 7.19 -20.23 -1.09
N ILE A 37 6.86 -20.23 0.23
CA ILE A 37 7.84 -19.99 1.28
C ILE A 37 8.91 -21.09 1.29
N ALA A 38 8.53 -22.37 1.16
CA ALA A 38 9.49 -23.48 1.14
C ALA A 38 10.44 -23.40 -0.08
N ASP A 39 9.93 -22.96 -1.23
CA ASP A 39 10.75 -22.77 -2.43
C ASP A 39 11.70 -21.57 -2.22
N LEU A 40 11.24 -20.45 -1.65
CA LEU A 40 12.10 -19.31 -1.32
C LEU A 40 13.21 -19.65 -0.32
N LEU A 41 12.93 -20.49 0.70
CA LEU A 41 13.93 -20.95 1.65
C LEU A 41 15.02 -21.82 1.01
N LYS A 42 14.70 -22.54 -0.08
CA LYS A 42 15.70 -23.30 -0.85
C LYS A 42 16.54 -22.40 -1.74
N ASP A 43 15.91 -21.42 -2.39
CA ASP A 43 16.57 -20.54 -3.33
C ASP A 43 17.44 -19.49 -2.63
N PHE A 44 17.00 -19.00 -1.47
CA PHE A 44 17.66 -17.96 -0.68
C PHE A 44 18.15 -18.48 0.67
N LYS A 45 19.25 -19.21 0.67
CA LYS A 45 19.82 -19.87 1.88
C LYS A 45 20.23 -18.92 3.01
N PHE A 46 20.32 -17.62 2.73
CA PHE A 46 20.70 -16.59 3.72
C PHE A 46 19.49 -15.81 4.26
N LEU A 47 18.27 -16.27 3.99
CA LEU A 47 17.09 -15.75 4.67
C LEU A 47 17.19 -16.09 6.16
N LYS A 48 17.05 -15.08 7.02
CA LYS A 48 17.12 -15.22 8.48
C LYS A 48 15.91 -14.67 9.18
N LYS A 49 15.38 -13.55 8.68
CA LYS A 49 14.29 -12.79 9.30
C LYS A 49 13.10 -12.68 8.33
N ALA A 50 11.92 -12.62 8.90
CA ALA A 50 10.69 -12.35 8.14
C ALA A 50 9.80 -11.34 8.88
N ILE A 51 9.03 -10.54 8.11
CA ILE A 51 7.93 -9.75 8.65
C ILE A 51 6.63 -10.11 7.92
N VAL A 52 5.54 -10.18 8.69
CA VAL A 52 4.19 -10.42 8.17
C VAL A 52 3.32 -9.20 8.50
N SER A 53 2.80 -8.51 7.48
CA SER A 53 1.98 -7.30 7.64
C SER A 53 0.56 -7.58 8.14
N SER A 54 -0.01 -8.74 7.87
CA SER A 54 -1.38 -9.06 8.28
C SER A 54 -1.56 -10.56 8.44
N VAL A 55 -1.82 -10.99 9.66
CA VAL A 55 -2.01 -12.42 9.99
C VAL A 55 -3.47 -12.88 9.95
N GLY A 56 -4.44 -11.96 9.85
CA GLY A 56 -5.87 -12.29 10.00
C GLY A 56 -6.40 -13.31 9.01
N ARG A 57 -5.66 -13.63 7.93
CA ARG A 57 -6.00 -14.63 6.92
C ARG A 57 -5.07 -15.82 6.88
N LEU A 58 -3.91 -15.74 7.53
CA LEU A 58 -3.02 -16.88 7.68
C LEU A 58 -3.59 -17.82 8.74
N LYS A 59 -3.52 -19.12 8.47
CA LYS A 59 -3.85 -20.13 9.47
C LYS A 59 -2.68 -20.23 10.45
N LYS A 60 -2.96 -20.59 11.69
CA LYS A 60 -1.95 -20.76 12.74
C LYS A 60 -0.74 -21.61 12.27
N LYS A 61 -1.01 -22.72 11.58
CA LYS A 61 0.03 -23.60 10.99
C LYS A 61 0.91 -22.95 9.91
N GLU A 62 0.48 -21.83 9.32
CA GLU A 62 1.27 -21.08 8.33
C GLU A 62 2.22 -20.12 9.03
N VAL A 63 1.78 -19.54 10.14
CA VAL A 63 2.61 -18.71 11.02
C VAL A 63 3.65 -19.59 11.72
N GLU A 64 3.25 -20.70 12.33
CA GLU A 64 4.17 -21.68 12.97
C GLU A 64 5.25 -22.15 11.99
N PHE A 65 4.88 -22.42 10.73
CA PHE A 65 5.84 -22.80 9.71
C PHE A 65 6.88 -21.71 9.41
N LEU A 66 6.50 -20.42 9.44
CA LEU A 66 7.46 -19.32 9.30
C LEU A 66 8.39 -19.26 10.52
N GLU A 67 7.84 -19.32 11.73
CA GLU A 67 8.58 -19.23 12.99
C GLU A 67 9.55 -20.40 13.21
N GLU A 68 9.25 -21.58 12.64
CA GLU A 68 10.17 -22.74 12.64
C GLU A 68 11.43 -22.52 11.79
N HIS A 69 11.37 -21.63 10.79
CA HIS A 69 12.45 -21.46 9.81
C HIS A 69 13.12 -20.09 9.85
N LEU A 70 12.41 -19.05 10.31
CA LEU A 70 12.86 -17.66 10.29
C LEU A 70 12.52 -16.96 11.60
N GLU A 71 13.36 -16.04 12.03
CA GLU A 71 13.01 -15.06 13.06
C GLU A 71 11.89 -14.19 12.51
N THR A 72 10.64 -14.42 12.95
CA THR A 72 9.45 -13.86 12.35
C THR A 72 8.85 -12.76 13.22
N LEU A 73 8.77 -11.54 12.68
CA LEU A 73 8.04 -10.43 13.25
C LEU A 73 6.63 -10.37 12.67
N ILE A 74 5.63 -10.48 13.54
CA ILE A 74 4.25 -10.18 13.16
C ILE A 74 4.00 -8.70 13.44
N LEU A 75 3.69 -7.93 12.41
CA LEU A 75 3.41 -6.51 12.57
C LEU A 75 2.06 -6.32 13.27
N ASP A 76 2.14 -5.91 14.51
CA ASP A 76 0.99 -5.62 15.37
C ASP A 76 1.18 -4.28 16.11
N ALA A 77 0.27 -3.98 17.02
CA ALA A 77 0.30 -2.75 17.81
C ALA A 77 1.48 -2.65 18.82
N LYS A 78 2.28 -3.70 18.97
CA LYS A 78 3.45 -3.74 19.88
C LYS A 78 4.76 -3.42 19.16
N ALA A 79 4.78 -3.44 17.84
CA ALA A 79 5.96 -3.10 17.04
C ALA A 79 6.42 -1.67 17.40
N GLN A 80 7.72 -1.49 17.57
CA GLN A 80 8.30 -0.16 17.74
C GLN A 80 8.23 0.60 16.43
N LEU A 81 7.79 1.86 16.50
CA LEU A 81 7.60 2.71 15.33
C LEU A 81 8.50 3.94 15.43
N PRO A 82 9.11 4.39 14.32
CA PRO A 82 10.03 5.53 14.29
C PRO A 82 9.31 6.88 14.25
N PHE A 83 8.02 6.93 14.56
CA PHE A 83 7.21 8.14 14.52
C PHE A 83 6.22 8.24 15.70
N THR A 84 5.78 9.45 16.00
CA THR A 84 4.71 9.69 16.97
C THR A 84 3.36 9.51 16.29
N ASN A 85 2.54 8.60 16.83
CA ASN A 85 1.22 8.31 16.26
C ASN A 85 0.12 9.12 16.98
N ASN A 86 -0.38 10.17 16.32
CA ASN A 86 -1.48 11.01 16.81
C ASN A 86 -2.87 10.57 16.30
N TYR A 87 -2.97 9.37 15.72
CA TYR A 87 -4.25 8.82 15.28
C TYR A 87 -5.14 8.48 16.49
N LYS A 88 -6.35 9.02 16.55
CA LYS A 88 -7.24 8.88 17.74
C LYS A 88 -7.57 7.44 18.11
N THR A 89 -7.57 6.53 17.13
CA THR A 89 -7.88 5.10 17.32
C THR A 89 -6.72 4.21 16.83
N PRO A 90 -5.55 4.26 17.48
CA PRO A 90 -4.33 3.60 16.97
C PRO A 90 -4.48 2.09 16.84
N LYS A 91 -5.35 1.46 17.65
CA LYS A 91 -5.61 0.00 17.58
C LYS A 91 -6.38 -0.43 16.33
N THR A 92 -7.04 0.48 15.64
CA THR A 92 -7.78 0.21 14.39
C THR A 92 -7.06 0.70 13.14
N LEU A 93 -5.89 1.30 13.30
CA LEU A 93 -5.05 1.72 12.17
C LEU A 93 -4.53 0.50 11.44
N GLY A 94 -4.74 0.45 10.12
CA GLY A 94 -4.25 -0.63 9.28
C GLY A 94 -2.72 -0.72 9.32
N VAL A 95 -2.20 -1.93 9.41
CA VAL A 95 -0.74 -2.18 9.46
C VAL A 95 -0.06 -1.80 8.14
N ASP A 96 -0.76 -1.84 7.03
CA ASP A 96 -0.34 -1.33 5.73
C ASP A 96 -0.06 0.19 5.79
N ARG A 97 -0.96 0.96 6.40
CA ARG A 97 -0.79 2.41 6.59
C ARG A 97 0.42 2.71 7.51
N ILE A 98 0.60 1.92 8.57
CA ILE A 98 1.77 2.03 9.47
C ILE A 98 3.06 1.81 8.66
N ALA A 99 3.12 0.78 7.83
CA ALA A 99 4.30 0.48 7.03
C ALA A 99 4.63 1.60 6.03
N LEU A 100 3.62 2.18 5.38
CA LEU A 100 3.81 3.32 4.47
C LEU A 100 4.36 4.56 5.18
N VAL A 101 3.89 4.84 6.40
CA VAL A 101 4.40 5.94 7.22
C VAL A 101 5.85 5.67 7.65
N CYS A 102 6.20 4.44 8.03
CA CYS A 102 7.57 4.07 8.35
C CYS A 102 8.52 4.25 7.16
N ALA A 103 8.11 3.85 5.94
CA ALA A 103 8.89 4.11 4.72
C ALA A 103 9.13 5.60 4.49
N SER A 104 8.15 6.45 4.83
CA SER A 104 8.28 7.89 4.70
C SER A 104 9.30 8.47 5.68
N VAL A 105 9.31 7.99 6.93
CA VAL A 105 10.30 8.42 7.93
C VAL A 105 11.72 8.04 7.51
N GLU A 106 11.89 6.83 6.97
CA GLU A 106 13.19 6.35 6.50
C GLU A 106 13.73 7.18 5.33
N LYS A 107 12.89 7.39 4.28
CA LYS A 107 13.34 7.95 3.00
C LYS A 107 13.23 9.46 2.90
N TYR A 108 12.34 10.07 3.64
CA TYR A 108 12.00 11.49 3.55
C TYR A 108 11.98 12.15 4.93
N SER A 109 12.99 11.85 5.75
CA SER A 109 13.14 12.47 7.08
C SER A 109 13.15 14.00 6.95
N ASN A 110 12.53 14.69 7.91
CA ASN A 110 12.39 16.14 7.95
C ASN A 110 11.53 16.76 6.82
N HIS A 111 10.73 15.98 6.10
CA HIS A 111 9.77 16.46 5.12
C HIS A 111 8.34 16.22 5.57
N ASN A 112 7.44 17.10 5.15
CA ASN A 112 6.00 16.82 5.18
C ASN A 112 5.67 15.84 4.06
N VAL A 113 5.12 14.67 4.38
CA VAL A 113 4.87 13.62 3.36
C VAL A 113 3.40 13.26 3.34
N LEU A 114 2.80 13.35 2.15
CA LEU A 114 1.50 12.78 1.83
C LEU A 114 1.71 11.48 1.06
N ILE A 115 1.29 10.36 1.63
CA ILE A 115 1.35 9.04 1.00
C ILE A 115 -0.04 8.70 0.46
N ILE A 116 -0.12 8.36 -0.82
CA ILE A 116 -1.35 7.95 -1.50
C ILE A 116 -1.16 6.50 -1.95
N ASP A 117 -1.84 5.57 -1.27
CA ASP A 117 -1.88 4.16 -1.68
C ASP A 117 -3.14 3.89 -2.48
N ALA A 118 -2.98 3.70 -3.78
CA ALA A 118 -4.06 3.46 -4.72
C ALA A 118 -4.17 1.96 -5.06
N GLY A 119 -5.12 1.29 -4.42
CA GLY A 119 -5.40 -0.13 -4.60
C GLY A 119 -6.90 -0.43 -4.47
N THR A 120 -7.27 -1.42 -3.65
CA THR A 120 -8.69 -1.73 -3.37
C THR A 120 -9.43 -0.50 -2.85
N CYS A 121 -8.80 0.23 -1.91
CA CYS A 121 -9.15 1.59 -1.51
C CYS A 121 -8.03 2.53 -1.98
N ILE A 122 -8.31 3.83 -1.95
CA ILE A 122 -7.29 4.86 -2.01
C ILE A 122 -7.16 5.41 -0.60
N THR A 123 -6.00 5.25 0.01
CA THR A 123 -5.72 5.88 1.31
C THR A 123 -4.82 7.08 1.13
N TYR A 124 -5.02 8.08 1.96
CA TYR A 124 -4.21 9.27 2.09
C TYR A 124 -3.65 9.26 3.49
N ASP A 125 -2.35 9.24 3.63
CA ASP A 125 -1.67 9.20 4.93
C ASP A 125 -0.70 10.37 5.02
N PHE A 126 -0.78 11.15 6.09
CA PHE A 126 0.04 12.34 6.23
C PHE A 126 0.90 12.28 7.49
N ILE A 127 2.20 12.49 7.28
CA ILE A 127 3.19 12.63 8.34
C ILE A 127 3.90 13.98 8.21
N THR A 128 4.11 14.65 9.35
CA THR A 128 4.81 15.93 9.39
C THR A 128 6.31 15.76 9.32
N ASN A 129 7.04 16.84 9.01
CA ASN A 129 8.50 16.92 9.05
C ASN A 129 9.12 16.67 10.44
N GLN A 130 8.29 16.57 11.50
CA GLN A 130 8.70 16.20 12.86
C GLN A 130 8.38 14.73 13.17
N ASN A 131 8.13 13.92 12.17
CA ASN A 131 7.72 12.52 12.30
C ASN A 131 6.46 12.32 13.18
N VAL A 132 5.46 13.20 13.04
CA VAL A 132 4.16 13.06 13.69
C VAL A 132 3.12 12.63 12.64
N TYR A 133 2.61 11.42 12.77
CA TYR A 133 1.53 10.91 11.91
C TYR A 133 0.19 11.50 12.38
N LEU A 134 -0.48 12.23 11.51
CA LEU A 134 -1.75 12.90 11.82
C LEU A 134 -3.00 12.13 11.36
N GLY A 135 -2.83 11.07 10.58
CA GLY A 135 -3.93 10.35 9.94
C GLY A 135 -4.09 10.73 8.47
N GLY A 136 -5.32 10.73 7.99
CA GLY A 136 -5.59 11.05 6.59
C GLY A 136 -7.01 10.65 6.17
N ALA A 137 -7.20 10.16 4.94
CA ALA A 137 -8.49 9.80 4.39
C ALA A 137 -8.49 8.38 3.78
N ILE A 138 -9.67 7.82 3.60
CA ILE A 138 -9.91 6.57 2.89
C ILE A 138 -11.03 6.79 1.89
N SER A 139 -10.78 6.43 0.64
CA SER A 139 -11.73 6.56 -0.46
C SER A 139 -11.83 5.26 -1.26
N PRO A 140 -12.91 5.00 -1.99
CA PRO A 140 -13.02 3.83 -2.83
C PRO A 140 -11.99 3.83 -3.97
N GLY A 141 -11.29 2.70 -4.16
CA GLY A 141 -10.39 2.52 -5.31
C GLY A 141 -11.13 2.42 -6.65
N ILE A 142 -10.39 2.43 -7.74
CA ILE A 142 -10.93 2.44 -9.12
C ILE A 142 -11.89 1.26 -9.33
N GLU A 143 -11.43 0.04 -9.05
CA GLU A 143 -12.24 -1.17 -9.25
C GLU A 143 -13.49 -1.19 -8.36
N MET A 144 -13.38 -0.67 -7.14
CA MET A 144 -14.52 -0.56 -6.21
C MET A 144 -15.59 0.39 -6.76
N ARG A 145 -15.21 1.50 -7.39
CA ARG A 145 -16.14 2.46 -8.02
C ARG A 145 -16.89 1.81 -9.20
N TYR A 146 -16.20 1.05 -10.06
CA TYR A 146 -16.86 0.30 -11.14
C TYR A 146 -17.84 -0.73 -10.58
N LYS A 147 -17.42 -1.49 -9.58
CA LYS A 147 -18.28 -2.49 -8.91
C LYS A 147 -19.49 -1.85 -8.22
N SER A 148 -19.33 -0.70 -7.58
CA SER A 148 -20.44 -0.02 -6.90
C SER A 148 -21.51 0.44 -7.90
N LEU A 149 -21.10 1.01 -9.04
CA LEU A 149 -22.04 1.41 -10.11
C LEU A 149 -22.82 0.22 -10.66
N ASN A 150 -22.16 -0.91 -10.90
CA ASN A 150 -22.83 -2.12 -11.36
C ASN A 150 -23.76 -2.73 -10.30
N ASN A 151 -23.25 -2.91 -9.06
CA ASN A 151 -23.99 -3.62 -8.02
C ASN A 151 -25.16 -2.83 -7.44
N LEU A 152 -25.10 -1.49 -7.47
CA LEU A 152 -26.09 -0.61 -6.84
C LEU A 152 -27.05 0.05 -7.84
N THR A 153 -26.98 -0.31 -9.13
CA THR A 153 -27.88 0.19 -10.15
C THR A 153 -28.45 -0.96 -11.00
N ALA A 154 -29.65 -0.78 -11.56
CA ALA A 154 -30.34 -1.85 -12.27
C ALA A 154 -29.68 -2.26 -13.60
N ASN A 155 -29.05 -1.31 -14.32
CA ASN A 155 -28.71 -1.51 -15.74
C ASN A 155 -27.27 -1.10 -16.11
N LEU A 156 -26.44 -0.63 -15.16
CA LEU A 156 -25.08 -0.26 -15.49
C LEU A 156 -24.18 -1.50 -15.56
N PRO A 157 -23.45 -1.69 -16.70
CA PRO A 157 -22.58 -2.86 -16.84
C PRO A 157 -21.36 -2.78 -15.94
N LEU A 158 -20.86 -3.92 -15.50
CA LEU A 158 -19.51 -4.00 -14.92
C LEU A 158 -18.49 -3.80 -16.04
N LEU A 159 -17.58 -2.84 -15.84
CA LEU A 159 -16.53 -2.52 -16.80
C LEU A 159 -15.15 -2.72 -16.17
N GLU A 160 -14.18 -3.04 -17.01
CA GLU A 160 -12.77 -3.05 -16.64
C GLU A 160 -12.20 -1.63 -16.65
N THR A 161 -11.13 -1.40 -15.89
CA THR A 161 -10.45 -0.10 -15.83
C THR A 161 -9.92 0.30 -17.20
N LYS A 162 -10.39 1.45 -17.70
CA LYS A 162 -9.95 2.02 -18.98
C LYS A 162 -9.95 3.54 -18.90
N ALA A 163 -8.87 4.17 -19.40
CA ALA A 163 -8.81 5.62 -19.49
C ALA A 163 -9.87 6.16 -20.48
N PRO A 164 -10.67 7.16 -20.07
CA PRO A 164 -11.61 7.81 -20.95
C PRO A 164 -10.86 8.65 -22.00
N LYS A 165 -11.43 8.78 -23.20
CA LYS A 165 -10.89 9.65 -24.25
C LYS A 165 -11.19 11.11 -23.99
N ASN A 166 -12.38 11.40 -23.46
CA ASN A 166 -12.91 12.75 -23.22
C ASN A 166 -13.54 12.84 -21.83
N ILE A 167 -13.70 14.05 -21.34
CA ILE A 167 -14.44 14.33 -20.08
C ILE A 167 -15.93 14.02 -20.25
N ILE A 168 -16.47 14.25 -21.43
CA ILE A 168 -17.87 13.97 -21.78
C ILE A 168 -17.92 12.61 -22.48
N GLY A 169 -18.56 11.62 -21.83
CA GLY A 169 -18.90 10.34 -22.46
C GLY A 169 -20.24 10.45 -23.21
N ASN A 170 -20.32 9.90 -24.43
CA ASN A 170 -21.52 9.92 -25.25
C ASN A 170 -22.25 8.56 -25.29
N SER A 171 -21.85 7.64 -24.45
CA SER A 171 -22.50 6.35 -24.22
C SER A 171 -22.40 5.98 -22.74
N SER A 172 -23.26 5.07 -22.24
CA SER A 172 -23.21 4.62 -20.84
C SER A 172 -21.81 4.14 -20.44
N LYS A 173 -21.13 3.38 -21.30
CA LYS A 173 -19.76 2.90 -21.04
C LYS A 173 -18.76 4.05 -20.91
N GLU A 174 -18.79 4.99 -21.84
CA GLU A 174 -17.88 6.14 -21.80
C GLU A 174 -18.17 7.08 -20.63
N SER A 175 -19.44 7.28 -20.30
CA SER A 175 -19.86 8.06 -19.12
C SER A 175 -19.37 7.41 -17.81
N ILE A 176 -19.47 6.09 -17.68
CA ILE A 176 -18.94 5.35 -16.54
C ILE A 176 -17.41 5.51 -16.46
N HIS A 177 -16.68 5.29 -17.57
CA HIS A 177 -15.23 5.46 -17.59
C HIS A 177 -14.83 6.89 -17.22
N SER A 178 -15.51 7.89 -17.79
CA SER A 178 -15.23 9.29 -17.48
C SER A 178 -15.49 9.61 -16.02
N GLY A 179 -16.66 9.23 -15.49
CA GLY A 179 -17.01 9.49 -14.09
C GLY A 179 -16.08 8.83 -13.10
N VAL A 180 -15.71 7.56 -13.32
CA VAL A 180 -14.82 6.83 -12.43
C VAL A 180 -13.38 7.37 -12.50
N ILE A 181 -12.80 7.42 -13.69
CA ILE A 181 -11.37 7.72 -13.83
C ILE A 181 -11.08 9.21 -13.60
N ASN A 182 -11.84 10.10 -14.28
CA ASN A 182 -11.64 11.54 -14.05
C ASN A 182 -12.00 11.93 -12.61
N GLY A 183 -13.03 11.28 -12.02
CA GLY A 183 -13.37 11.50 -10.63
C GLY A 183 -12.22 11.16 -9.67
N VAL A 184 -11.55 10.02 -9.88
CA VAL A 184 -10.36 9.63 -9.07
C VAL A 184 -9.20 10.60 -9.29
N LEU A 185 -8.91 10.98 -10.54
CA LEU A 185 -7.83 11.92 -10.84
C LEU A 185 -8.07 13.29 -10.20
N MET A 186 -9.29 13.83 -10.31
CA MET A 186 -9.66 15.10 -9.71
C MET A 186 -9.64 15.04 -8.17
N GLU A 187 -10.05 13.92 -7.59
CA GLU A 187 -9.98 13.71 -6.13
C GLU A 187 -8.54 13.74 -5.64
N ILE A 188 -7.64 13.00 -6.29
CA ILE A 188 -6.22 12.94 -5.90
C ILE A 188 -5.57 14.31 -6.10
N ASP A 189 -5.70 14.92 -7.27
CA ASP A 189 -5.13 16.24 -7.55
C ASP A 189 -5.69 17.31 -6.59
N GLY A 190 -6.99 17.27 -6.29
CA GLY A 190 -7.61 18.17 -5.32
C GLY A 190 -7.10 17.95 -3.89
N ALA A 191 -6.95 16.70 -3.46
CA ALA A 191 -6.38 16.39 -2.16
C ALA A 191 -4.94 16.90 -2.05
N VAL A 192 -4.09 16.62 -3.04
CA VAL A 192 -2.70 17.11 -3.07
C VAL A 192 -2.67 18.64 -2.94
N GLN A 193 -3.50 19.35 -3.71
CA GLN A 193 -3.56 20.82 -3.64
C GLN A 193 -3.96 21.35 -2.25
N GLU A 194 -4.88 20.68 -1.57
CA GLU A 194 -5.30 21.11 -0.20
C GLU A 194 -4.19 20.87 0.83
N TYR A 195 -3.41 19.78 0.70
CA TYR A 195 -2.25 19.57 1.56
C TYR A 195 -1.12 20.55 1.25
N ASP A 196 -0.83 20.81 -0.02
CA ASP A 196 0.21 21.73 -0.48
C ASP A 196 -0.03 23.18 0.00
N LYS A 197 -1.29 23.64 0.01
CA LYS A 197 -1.66 24.94 0.58
C LYS A 197 -1.40 25.05 2.09
N LYS A 198 -1.45 23.92 2.80
CA LYS A 198 -1.40 23.90 4.26
C LYS A 198 -0.02 23.59 4.83
N TYR A 199 0.80 22.85 4.07
CA TYR A 199 2.08 22.36 4.53
C TYR A 199 3.16 22.69 3.51
N GLU A 200 4.16 23.45 3.95
CA GLU A 200 5.32 23.79 3.12
C GLU A 200 6.16 22.54 2.84
N ASP A 201 6.91 22.55 1.73
CA ASP A 201 7.81 21.48 1.31
C ASP A 201 7.15 20.09 1.30
N LEU A 202 5.93 20.01 0.75
CA LEU A 202 5.17 18.78 0.68
C LEU A 202 5.78 17.80 -0.33
N THR A 203 6.19 16.64 0.16
CA THR A 203 6.53 15.49 -0.69
C THR A 203 5.30 14.60 -0.85
N VAL A 204 4.94 14.26 -2.09
CA VAL A 204 3.79 13.40 -2.40
C VAL A 204 4.27 12.08 -2.97
N ILE A 205 3.92 10.97 -2.31
CA ILE A 205 4.24 9.60 -2.72
C ILE A 205 2.97 8.92 -3.24
N LEU A 206 3.04 8.33 -4.42
CA LEU A 206 1.98 7.47 -4.96
C LEU A 206 2.47 6.03 -5.00
N THR A 207 1.72 5.14 -4.38
CA THR A 207 1.99 3.71 -4.33
C THR A 207 0.70 2.90 -4.58
N GLY A 208 0.78 1.58 -4.49
CA GLY A 208 -0.35 0.68 -4.70
C GLY A 208 -0.41 0.05 -6.09
N GLY A 209 -1.48 -0.71 -6.32
CA GLY A 209 -1.65 -1.47 -7.57
C GLY A 209 -1.95 -0.61 -8.79
N ASP A 210 -2.53 0.57 -8.58
CA ASP A 210 -2.94 1.50 -9.64
C ASP A 210 -1.89 2.60 -9.90
N THR A 211 -0.71 2.53 -9.27
CA THR A 211 0.38 3.53 -9.36
C THR A 211 0.74 3.84 -10.80
N ASP A 212 1.04 2.83 -11.61
CA ASP A 212 1.47 3.02 -13.02
C ASP A 212 0.38 3.63 -13.90
N PHE A 213 -0.88 3.32 -13.58
CA PHE A 213 -2.01 3.87 -14.31
C PHE A 213 -2.26 5.34 -13.97
N LEU A 214 -2.20 5.69 -12.68
CA LEU A 214 -2.51 7.01 -12.18
C LEU A 214 -1.37 8.01 -12.38
N SER A 215 -0.11 7.62 -12.14
CA SER A 215 1.06 8.51 -12.24
C SER A 215 1.21 9.17 -13.62
N LYS A 216 0.78 8.49 -14.68
CA LYS A 216 0.82 9.01 -16.06
C LYS A 216 -0.30 10.02 -16.36
N ARG A 217 -1.23 10.27 -15.44
CA ARG A 217 -2.47 11.04 -15.66
C ARG A 217 -2.72 12.13 -14.65
N LEU A 218 -2.15 12.02 -13.47
CA LEU A 218 -2.19 13.06 -12.45
C LEU A 218 -1.42 14.29 -12.92
N LYS A 219 -1.90 15.46 -12.52
CA LYS A 219 -1.27 16.76 -12.83
C LYS A 219 -0.30 17.19 -11.75
N SER A 220 -0.53 16.75 -10.52
CA SER A 220 0.30 17.05 -9.37
C SER A 220 1.68 16.40 -9.51
N SER A 221 2.71 17.08 -8.98
CA SER A 221 4.05 16.51 -8.87
C SER A 221 4.05 15.41 -7.81
N ILE A 222 4.38 14.18 -8.21
CA ILE A 222 4.35 13.00 -7.35
C ILE A 222 5.55 12.10 -7.59
N PHE A 223 6.01 11.43 -6.54
CA PHE A 223 6.98 10.34 -6.64
C PHE A 223 6.25 9.01 -6.66
N ALA A 224 6.27 8.31 -7.79
CA ALA A 224 5.64 7.02 -7.95
C ALA A 224 6.58 5.88 -7.50
N ASN A 225 6.17 5.12 -6.47
CA ASN A 225 6.93 3.97 -5.97
C ASN A 225 5.99 2.81 -5.61
N SER A 226 5.84 1.85 -6.50
CA SER A 226 4.98 0.68 -6.29
C SER A 226 5.48 -0.31 -5.23
N ASN A 227 6.70 -0.16 -4.74
CA ASN A 227 7.31 -1.00 -3.71
C ASN A 227 7.29 -0.36 -2.31
N PHE A 228 6.78 0.86 -2.18
CA PHE A 228 6.90 1.67 -0.97
C PHE A 228 6.40 0.96 0.30
N LEU A 229 5.31 0.19 0.19
CA LEU A 229 4.81 -0.65 1.28
C LEU A 229 5.82 -1.74 1.70
N LEU A 230 6.43 -2.41 0.72
CA LEU A 230 7.40 -3.50 1.00
C LEU A 230 8.70 -2.94 1.61
N GLU A 231 9.14 -1.79 1.16
CA GLU A 231 10.27 -1.06 1.72
C GLU A 231 10.00 -0.65 3.19
N GLY A 232 8.82 -0.13 3.48
CA GLY A 232 8.42 0.19 4.85
C GLY A 232 8.35 -1.02 5.77
N LEU A 233 7.88 -2.15 5.28
CA LEU A 233 7.90 -3.40 6.04
C LEU A 233 9.32 -3.88 6.31
N ASN A 234 10.23 -3.80 5.32
CA ASN A 234 11.63 -4.14 5.52
C ASN A 234 12.28 -3.24 6.57
N PHE A 235 12.03 -1.95 6.50
CA PHE A 235 12.52 -1.00 7.50
C PHE A 235 12.00 -1.31 8.92
N ILE A 236 10.71 -1.61 9.08
CA ILE A 236 10.14 -2.01 10.38
C ILE A 236 10.83 -3.27 10.92
N LEU A 237 11.08 -4.26 10.08
CA LEU A 237 11.78 -5.48 10.49
C LEU A 237 13.16 -5.17 11.01
N GLU A 238 13.97 -4.41 10.27
CA GLU A 238 15.31 -4.01 10.72
C GLU A 238 15.28 -3.18 12.00
N PHE A 239 14.35 -2.21 12.09
CA PHE A 239 14.19 -1.33 13.26
C PHE A 239 13.83 -2.09 14.55
N ASN A 240 13.18 -3.24 14.46
CA ASN A 240 12.75 -4.03 15.61
C ASN A 240 13.66 -5.22 15.94
N THR A 241 14.64 -5.52 15.08
CA THR A 241 15.48 -6.73 15.24
C THR A 241 16.99 -6.44 15.25
N ASN A 242 17.41 -5.18 15.23
CA ASN A 242 18.82 -4.75 15.33
C ASN A 242 19.16 -4.16 16.69
#